data_b1dea8016811796da55c3085aea4eecd
#
_entry.id   b1dea8016811796da55c3085aea4eecd
#
_cell.length_a   1.000
_cell.length_b   1.000
_cell.length_c   1.000
_cell.angle_alpha   90.00
_cell.angle_beta   90.00
_cell.angle_gamma   90.00
#
_symmetry.space_group_name_H-M   'P 1'
#
loop_
_entity.id
_entity.type
_entity.pdbx_description
1 polymer ?
#
loop_
_entity_poly.entity_id
_entity_poly.type
_entity_poly.pdbx_seq_one_letter_code
_entity_poly.pdbx_strand_id
1 'polypeptide(L)'
;AVVGIDGFEIGDTIADYENPEALPPIAVDEPTMSMLFTINNSPFFGKDGKFVTSRHIKDRLDKELEKNLALRVKPGLNADSFVVYGRGVLHLSVLIEEMRREGFELQVGQPKVLDKTINGQRCEPIEELSIEVPEQFVGAAIEISTRRKAALIHMEPRGDRTLLEFEIPTR
;
A
#
# COMPACT_ATOMS: atom_id res chain seq x y z
N ALA A 1 -27.78 2.32 -3.31
CA ALA A 1 -26.98 2.91 -2.23
C ALA A 1 -27.75 2.76 -0.93
N VAL A 2 -27.06 2.38 0.15
CA VAL A 2 -27.62 2.30 1.50
C VAL A 2 -27.09 3.49 2.27
N VAL A 3 -27.95 4.20 2.99
CA VAL A 3 -27.62 5.39 3.78
C VAL A 3 -28.30 5.32 5.15
N GLY A 4 -27.75 5.98 6.16
CA GLY A 4 -28.35 6.06 7.50
C GLY A 4 -28.10 4.83 8.37
N ILE A 5 -27.10 4.02 8.06
CA ILE A 5 -26.62 2.93 8.89
C ILE A 5 -25.23 3.33 9.40
N ASP A 6 -25.03 3.33 10.70
CA ASP A 6 -23.74 3.57 11.34
C ASP A 6 -23.08 2.24 11.74
N GLY A 7 -21.76 2.20 11.81
CA GLY A 7 -21.00 1.09 12.36
C GLY A 7 -20.80 -0.11 11.44
N PHE A 8 -20.91 0.06 10.11
CA PHE A 8 -20.55 -0.97 9.14
C PHE A 8 -19.19 -0.66 8.50
N GLU A 9 -18.45 -1.72 8.17
CA GLU A 9 -17.16 -1.65 7.51
C GLU A 9 -17.22 -2.23 6.09
N ILE A 10 -16.21 -1.95 5.27
CA ILE A 10 -16.10 -2.56 3.94
C ILE A 10 -15.88 -4.06 4.11
N GLY A 11 -16.72 -4.87 3.47
CA GLY A 11 -16.71 -6.33 3.59
C GLY A 11 -17.83 -6.87 4.46
N ASP A 12 -18.55 -6.02 5.17
CA ASP A 12 -19.73 -6.43 5.91
C ASP A 12 -20.88 -6.83 4.97
N THR A 13 -21.61 -7.84 5.35
CA THR A 13 -22.78 -8.29 4.63
C THR A 13 -24.02 -7.63 5.17
N ILE A 14 -24.78 -6.95 4.31
CA ILE A 14 -26.14 -6.49 4.62
C ILE A 14 -27.10 -7.60 4.19
N ALA A 15 -27.77 -8.21 5.15
CA ALA A 15 -28.65 -9.35 4.93
C ALA A 15 -30.09 -9.05 5.35
N ASP A 16 -31.01 -9.93 4.97
CA ASP A 16 -32.38 -9.92 5.44
C ASP A 16 -32.44 -10.21 6.95
N TYR A 17 -33.36 -9.53 7.66
CA TYR A 17 -33.49 -9.67 9.10
C TYR A 17 -34.02 -11.05 9.52
N GLU A 18 -34.93 -11.63 8.72
CA GLU A 18 -35.56 -12.93 9.05
C GLU A 18 -34.66 -14.11 8.68
N ASN A 19 -33.86 -13.97 7.61
CA ASN A 19 -32.95 -15.02 7.13
C ASN A 19 -31.56 -14.42 6.81
N PRO A 20 -30.78 -14.11 7.84
CA PRO A 20 -29.44 -13.53 7.65
C PRO A 20 -28.49 -14.58 7.08
N GLU A 21 -28.02 -14.35 5.85
CA GLU A 21 -26.98 -15.18 5.21
C GLU A 21 -25.75 -14.32 4.95
N ALA A 22 -24.62 -14.67 5.59
CA ALA A 22 -23.36 -13.98 5.42
C ALA A 22 -22.67 -14.41 4.12
N LEU A 23 -22.27 -13.43 3.31
CA LEU A 23 -21.38 -13.68 2.16
C LEU A 23 -19.94 -13.92 2.66
N PRO A 24 -19.13 -14.72 1.94
CA PRO A 24 -17.73 -14.89 2.30
C PRO A 24 -17.00 -13.55 2.22
N PRO A 25 -16.18 -13.20 3.23
CA PRO A 25 -15.44 -11.94 3.24
C PRO A 25 -14.44 -11.90 2.08
N ILE A 26 -14.24 -10.72 1.50
CA ILE A 26 -13.21 -10.51 0.48
C ILE A 26 -11.86 -10.51 1.19
N ALA A 27 -11.01 -11.49 0.85
CA ALA A 27 -9.64 -11.53 1.35
C ALA A 27 -8.84 -10.36 0.74
N VAL A 28 -8.25 -9.54 1.58
CA VAL A 28 -7.33 -8.47 1.18
C VAL A 28 -5.93 -8.84 1.65
N ASP A 29 -4.97 -8.77 0.74
CA ASP A 29 -3.58 -9.07 1.06
C ASP A 29 -3.06 -8.16 2.18
N GLU A 30 -2.25 -8.76 3.06
CA GLU A 30 -1.62 -8.00 4.14
C GLU A 30 -0.60 -7.00 3.59
N PRO A 31 -0.43 -5.85 4.27
CA PRO A 31 0.59 -4.89 3.89
C PRO A 31 1.99 -5.52 3.86
N THR A 32 2.77 -5.21 2.84
CA THR A 32 4.17 -5.64 2.69
C THR A 32 5.17 -4.55 3.05
N MET A 33 4.72 -3.30 3.15
CA MET A 33 5.56 -2.14 3.43
C MET A 33 4.95 -1.22 4.48
N SER A 34 5.83 -0.48 5.16
CA SER A 34 5.43 0.60 6.07
C SER A 34 6.23 1.87 5.81
N MET A 35 5.66 3.01 6.13
CA MET A 35 6.30 4.31 6.04
C MET A 35 5.89 5.17 7.24
N LEU A 36 6.82 5.95 7.77
CA LEU A 36 6.56 6.87 8.87
C LEU A 36 6.03 8.19 8.30
N PHE A 37 4.87 8.64 8.79
CA PHE A 37 4.32 9.95 8.52
C PHE A 37 4.44 10.80 9.78
N THR A 38 4.96 12.02 9.66
CA THR A 38 5.13 12.95 10.77
C THR A 38 4.74 14.35 10.35
N ILE A 39 4.49 15.22 11.32
CA ILE A 39 4.38 16.65 11.04
C ILE A 39 5.70 17.16 10.43
N ASN A 40 5.61 18.21 9.59
CA ASN A 40 6.80 18.88 9.09
C ASN A 40 7.44 19.71 10.23
N ASN A 41 8.63 19.30 10.67
CA ASN A 41 9.41 20.02 11.68
C ASN A 41 10.60 20.79 11.09
N SER A 42 10.61 20.98 9.77
CA SER A 42 11.64 21.75 9.08
C SER A 42 11.42 23.26 9.22
N PRO A 43 12.43 24.10 8.90
CA PRO A 43 12.27 25.57 8.85
C PRO A 43 11.21 26.07 7.86
N PHE A 44 10.70 25.19 7.01
CA PHE A 44 9.65 25.49 6.01
C PHE A 44 8.24 25.13 6.49
N PHE A 45 8.09 24.75 7.76
CA PHE A 45 6.79 24.43 8.35
C PHE A 45 5.73 25.51 8.06
N GLY A 46 4.56 25.06 7.59
CA GLY A 46 3.40 25.92 7.32
C GLY A 46 3.52 26.83 6.09
N LYS A 47 4.51 26.60 5.20
CA LYS A 47 4.67 27.40 3.99
C LYS A 47 3.93 26.85 2.78
N ASP A 48 3.79 25.54 2.69
CA ASP A 48 3.24 24.88 1.51
C ASP A 48 1.83 24.32 1.76
N GLY A 49 1.49 23.96 3.00
CA GLY A 49 0.23 23.32 3.34
C GLY A 49 -0.65 24.13 4.30
N LYS A 50 -1.96 23.87 4.26
CA LYS A 50 -2.94 24.43 5.21
C LYS A 50 -3.12 23.55 6.43
N PHE A 51 -2.96 22.22 6.26
CA PHE A 51 -3.18 21.21 7.28
C PHE A 51 -1.83 20.66 7.77
N VAL A 52 -1.32 21.23 8.85
CA VAL A 52 0.07 21.03 9.31
C VAL A 52 0.19 20.31 10.65
N THR A 53 -0.95 20.06 11.34
CA THR A 53 -0.94 19.46 12.67
C THR A 53 -1.10 17.94 12.63
N SER A 54 -0.60 17.24 13.64
CA SER A 54 -0.79 15.79 13.81
C SER A 54 -2.27 15.39 13.84
N ARG A 55 -3.14 16.24 14.42
CA ARG A 55 -4.58 16.01 14.40
C ARG A 55 -5.14 15.98 12.98
N HIS A 56 -4.76 16.97 12.14
CA HIS A 56 -5.21 17.00 10.75
C HIS A 56 -4.79 15.75 9.99
N ILE A 57 -3.51 15.34 10.17
CA ILE A 57 -2.97 14.13 9.52
C ILE A 57 -3.73 12.91 9.99
N LYS A 58 -3.98 12.78 11.30
CA LYS A 58 -4.73 11.67 11.89
C LYS A 58 -6.14 11.60 11.32
N ASP A 59 -6.90 12.70 11.37
CA ASP A 59 -8.29 12.75 10.90
C ASP A 59 -8.38 12.37 9.39
N ARG A 60 -7.37 12.75 8.60
CA ARG A 60 -7.29 12.37 7.18
C ARG A 60 -6.97 10.89 6.97
N LEU A 61 -6.05 10.35 7.76
CA LEU A 61 -5.71 8.92 7.72
C LEU A 61 -6.88 8.06 8.19
N ASP A 62 -7.60 8.46 9.23
CA ASP A 62 -8.81 7.77 9.71
C ASP A 62 -9.88 7.71 8.60
N LYS A 63 -10.11 8.82 7.88
CA LYS A 63 -11.00 8.84 6.70
C LYS A 63 -10.53 7.95 5.56
N GLU A 64 -9.22 7.79 5.38
CA GLU A 64 -8.69 6.88 4.37
C GLU A 64 -8.94 5.43 4.74
N LEU A 65 -8.83 5.07 6.01
CA LEU A 65 -9.12 3.71 6.50
C LEU A 65 -10.57 3.29 6.24
N GLU A 66 -11.53 4.22 6.24
CA GLU A 66 -12.93 3.95 5.91
C GLU A 66 -13.13 3.46 4.46
N LYS A 67 -12.19 3.79 3.55
CA LYS A 67 -12.29 3.52 2.11
C LYS A 67 -11.29 2.48 1.62
N ASN A 68 -10.26 2.20 2.39
CA ASN A 68 -9.08 1.46 1.94
C ASN A 68 -8.71 0.35 2.91
N LEU A 69 -9.23 -0.85 2.67
CA LEU A 69 -8.97 -2.04 3.48
C LEU A 69 -7.49 -2.50 3.47
N ALA A 70 -6.74 -2.11 2.44
CA ALA A 70 -5.34 -2.49 2.32
C ALA A 70 -4.40 -1.57 3.10
N LEU A 71 -4.93 -0.47 3.65
CA LEU A 71 -4.19 0.46 4.48
C LEU A 71 -4.35 0.10 5.95
N ARG A 72 -3.27 0.23 6.73
CA ARG A 72 -3.33 0.18 8.20
C ARG A 72 -2.51 1.32 8.76
N VAL A 73 -2.98 1.90 9.85
CA VAL A 73 -2.29 3.01 10.53
C VAL A 73 -2.13 2.67 12.00
N LYS A 74 -0.94 2.90 12.52
CA LYS A 74 -0.64 2.77 13.95
C LYS A 74 0.04 4.03 14.46
N PRO A 75 -0.16 4.41 15.72
CA PRO A 75 0.64 5.46 16.34
C PRO A 75 2.13 5.15 16.21
N GLY A 76 2.94 6.16 15.94
CA GLY A 76 4.41 6.05 15.95
C GLY A 76 4.98 6.16 17.35
N LEU A 77 6.30 6.34 17.43
CA LEU A 77 7.01 6.51 18.72
C LEU A 77 6.66 7.83 19.43
N ASN A 78 6.31 8.85 18.66
CA ASN A 78 5.96 10.18 19.17
C ASN A 78 4.48 10.46 18.86
N ALA A 79 3.86 11.33 19.67
CA ALA A 79 2.46 11.74 19.49
C ALA A 79 2.14 12.34 18.11
N ASP A 80 3.14 12.92 17.45
CA ASP A 80 3.03 13.57 16.15
C ASP A 80 3.48 12.68 14.98
N SER A 81 3.51 11.37 15.20
CA SER A 81 3.96 10.41 14.19
C SER A 81 3.00 9.24 14.05
N PHE A 82 2.87 8.74 12.81
CA PHE A 82 2.03 7.61 12.43
C PHE A 82 2.82 6.64 11.56
N VAL A 83 2.73 5.36 11.84
CA VAL A 83 3.27 4.31 10.97
C VAL A 83 2.14 3.87 10.06
N VAL A 84 2.29 4.14 8.77
CA VAL A 84 1.32 3.82 7.72
C VAL A 84 1.81 2.59 6.97
N TYR A 85 0.97 1.58 6.91
CA TYR A 85 1.24 0.29 6.27
C TYR A 85 0.44 0.19 4.99
N GLY A 86 1.08 -0.22 3.90
CA GLY A 86 0.45 -0.38 2.60
C GLY A 86 0.99 -1.58 1.83
N ARG A 87 0.37 -1.90 0.71
CA ARG A 87 0.77 -3.02 -0.15
C ARG A 87 2.14 -2.81 -0.82
N GLY A 88 2.55 -1.56 -1.01
CA GLY A 88 3.80 -1.23 -1.68
C GLY A 88 4.03 0.27 -1.79
N VAL A 89 5.17 0.65 -2.38
CA VAL A 89 5.58 2.05 -2.52
C VAL A 89 4.57 2.86 -3.32
N LEU A 90 4.04 2.32 -4.40
CA LEU A 90 3.06 3.04 -5.24
C LEU A 90 1.79 3.36 -4.45
N HIS A 91 1.27 2.41 -3.68
CA HIS A 91 0.08 2.61 -2.86
C HIS A 91 0.27 3.76 -1.84
N LEU A 92 1.41 3.77 -1.14
CA LEU A 92 1.74 4.83 -0.18
C LEU A 92 2.03 6.17 -0.88
N SER A 93 2.65 6.15 -2.06
CA SER A 93 2.95 7.36 -2.83
C SER A 93 1.68 8.05 -3.36
N VAL A 94 0.68 7.27 -3.77
CA VAL A 94 -0.64 7.80 -4.19
C VAL A 94 -1.29 8.51 -3.01
N LEU A 95 -1.33 7.88 -1.83
CA LEU A 95 -1.88 8.50 -0.62
C LEU A 95 -1.16 9.82 -0.26
N ILE A 96 0.18 9.84 -0.31
CA ILE A 96 0.97 11.04 -0.04
C ILE A 96 0.62 12.16 -1.03
N GLU A 97 0.52 11.82 -2.31
CA GLU A 97 0.21 12.79 -3.36
C GLU A 97 -1.22 13.33 -3.23
N GLU A 98 -2.19 12.50 -2.88
CA GLU A 98 -3.56 12.94 -2.60
C GLU A 98 -3.59 13.89 -1.40
N MET A 99 -2.95 13.54 -0.28
CA MET A 99 -2.84 14.41 0.88
C MET A 99 -2.17 15.74 0.51
N ARG A 100 -1.09 15.72 -0.27
CA ARG A 100 -0.42 16.93 -0.74
C ARG A 100 -1.36 17.82 -1.55
N ARG A 101 -2.13 17.25 -2.48
CA ARG A 101 -3.11 17.99 -3.30
C ARG A 101 -4.27 18.57 -2.48
N GLU A 102 -4.66 17.89 -1.42
CA GLU A 102 -5.65 18.38 -0.46
C GLU A 102 -5.11 19.52 0.44
N GLY A 103 -3.80 19.79 0.40
CA GLY A 103 -3.15 20.87 1.15
C GLY A 103 -2.59 20.41 2.51
N PHE A 104 -2.37 19.12 2.71
CA PHE A 104 -1.63 18.62 3.86
C PHE A 104 -0.13 18.80 3.67
N GLU A 105 0.54 19.22 4.73
CA GLU A 105 1.99 19.31 4.80
C GLU A 105 2.48 18.31 5.83
N LEU A 106 3.29 17.35 5.38
CA LEU A 106 3.82 16.29 6.22
C LEU A 106 5.22 15.87 5.76
N GLN A 107 5.98 15.29 6.67
CA GLN A 107 7.22 14.59 6.34
C GLN A 107 6.97 13.10 6.29
N VAL A 108 7.62 12.43 5.35
CA VAL A 108 7.56 10.97 5.21
C VAL A 108 8.95 10.38 5.39
N GLY A 109 9.03 9.29 6.16
CA GLY A 109 10.24 8.51 6.31
C GLY A 109 10.49 7.61 5.11
N GLN A 110 11.63 6.92 5.12
CA GLN A 110 11.92 5.90 4.09
C GLN A 110 10.96 4.72 4.24
N PRO A 111 10.49 4.14 3.11
CA PRO A 111 9.70 2.92 3.13
C PRO A 111 10.52 1.76 3.70
N LYS A 112 9.89 0.95 4.53
CA LYS A 112 10.48 -0.25 5.14
C LYS A 112 9.65 -1.47 4.75
N VAL A 113 10.33 -2.50 4.27
CA VAL A 113 9.71 -3.80 4.01
C VAL A 113 9.38 -4.48 5.33
N LEU A 114 8.24 -5.16 5.37
CA LEU A 114 7.74 -5.87 6.54
C LEU A 114 8.12 -7.34 6.44
N ASP A 115 9.14 -7.74 7.19
CA ASP A 115 9.50 -9.14 7.30
C ASP A 115 8.56 -9.86 8.28
N LYS A 116 8.28 -11.11 8.01
CA LYS A 116 7.55 -12.01 8.90
C LYS A 116 8.48 -13.07 9.47
N THR A 117 8.21 -13.50 10.70
CA THR A 117 8.87 -14.69 11.27
C THR A 117 7.95 -15.88 11.11
N ILE A 118 8.34 -16.86 10.30
CA ILE A 118 7.62 -18.10 10.04
C ILE A 118 8.49 -19.25 10.53
N ASN A 119 7.98 -20.06 11.46
CA ASN A 119 8.72 -21.18 12.05
C ASN A 119 10.12 -20.82 12.62
N GLY A 120 10.24 -19.60 13.21
CA GLY A 120 11.49 -19.09 13.75
C GLY A 120 12.48 -18.52 12.71
N GLN A 121 12.15 -18.53 11.43
CA GLN A 121 12.93 -17.95 10.35
C GLN A 121 12.34 -16.62 9.89
N ARG A 122 13.22 -15.64 9.69
CA ARG A 122 12.85 -14.34 9.12
C ARG A 122 12.64 -14.48 7.63
N CYS A 123 11.43 -14.17 7.15
CA CYS A 123 11.03 -14.24 5.75
C CYS A 123 10.71 -12.84 5.24
N GLU A 124 11.23 -12.50 4.06
CA GLU A 124 10.83 -11.31 3.32
C GLU A 124 9.65 -11.61 2.40
N PRO A 125 8.77 -10.62 2.13
CA PRO A 125 7.68 -10.80 1.18
C PRO A 125 8.22 -10.90 -0.24
N ILE A 126 7.67 -11.85 -1.00
CA ILE A 126 7.90 -12.03 -2.43
C ILE A 126 6.63 -11.63 -3.18
N GLU A 127 6.80 -10.90 -4.25
CA GLU A 127 5.73 -10.44 -5.13
C GLU A 127 5.82 -11.15 -6.49
N GLU A 128 4.67 -11.38 -7.10
CA GLU A 128 4.57 -11.79 -8.49
C GLU A 128 4.61 -10.54 -9.37
N LEU A 129 5.60 -10.47 -10.26
CA LEU A 129 5.79 -9.38 -11.20
C LEU A 129 5.49 -9.87 -12.61
N SER A 130 4.45 -9.33 -13.24
CA SER A 130 4.10 -9.62 -14.63
C SER A 130 4.41 -8.40 -15.49
N ILE A 131 5.24 -8.58 -16.53
CA ILE A 131 5.67 -7.51 -17.44
C ILE A 131 5.42 -7.96 -18.87
N GLU A 132 4.81 -7.09 -19.67
CA GLU A 132 4.66 -7.30 -21.11
C GLU A 132 5.49 -6.28 -21.88
N VAL A 133 6.51 -6.74 -22.60
CA VAL A 133 7.47 -5.89 -23.33
C VAL A 133 7.59 -6.31 -24.78
N PRO A 134 7.93 -5.37 -25.70
CA PRO A 134 8.34 -5.71 -27.06
C PRO A 134 9.55 -6.65 -27.07
N GLU A 135 9.62 -7.56 -28.06
CA GLU A 135 10.63 -8.62 -28.12
C GLU A 135 12.07 -8.09 -27.98
N GLN A 136 12.37 -6.95 -28.58
CA GLN A 136 13.68 -6.29 -28.50
C GLN A 136 14.13 -5.90 -27.09
N PHE A 137 13.19 -5.77 -26.13
CA PHE A 137 13.47 -5.38 -24.73
C PHE A 137 13.43 -6.54 -23.74
N VAL A 138 13.11 -7.76 -24.18
CA VAL A 138 13.02 -8.94 -23.31
C VAL A 138 14.32 -9.15 -22.51
N GLY A 139 15.47 -9.11 -23.19
CA GLY A 139 16.77 -9.28 -22.53
C GLY A 139 17.04 -8.22 -21.46
N ALA A 140 16.74 -6.95 -21.75
CA ALA A 140 16.91 -5.86 -20.79
C ALA A 140 15.98 -5.99 -19.59
N ALA A 141 14.72 -6.39 -19.81
CA ALA A 141 13.75 -6.62 -18.73
C ALA A 141 14.21 -7.75 -17.80
N ILE A 142 14.67 -8.87 -18.37
CA ILE A 142 15.21 -10.00 -17.59
C ILE A 142 16.44 -9.56 -16.79
N GLU A 143 17.37 -8.82 -17.41
CA GLU A 143 18.58 -8.36 -16.72
C GLU A 143 18.26 -7.45 -15.53
N ILE A 144 17.38 -6.47 -15.70
CA ILE A 144 16.96 -5.53 -14.65
C ILE A 144 16.29 -6.30 -13.48
N SER A 145 15.38 -7.22 -13.81
CA SER A 145 14.67 -8.02 -12.82
C SER A 145 15.62 -8.94 -12.06
N THR A 146 16.54 -9.62 -12.74
CA THR A 146 17.54 -10.50 -12.12
C THR A 146 18.51 -9.75 -11.20
N ARG A 147 18.92 -8.53 -11.55
CA ARG A 147 19.71 -7.66 -10.65
C ARG A 147 19.01 -7.38 -9.33
N ARG A 148 17.67 -7.37 -9.32
CA ARG A 148 16.82 -7.25 -8.14
C ARG A 148 16.49 -8.61 -7.50
N LYS A 149 17.19 -9.66 -7.86
CA LYS A 149 17.00 -11.04 -7.38
C LYS A 149 15.66 -11.66 -7.75
N ALA A 150 15.05 -11.20 -8.84
CA ALA A 150 13.88 -11.84 -9.40
C ALA A 150 14.23 -13.21 -10.02
N ALA A 151 13.37 -14.18 -9.81
CA ALA A 151 13.41 -15.47 -10.50
C ALA A 151 12.37 -15.47 -11.62
N LEU A 152 12.79 -15.70 -12.87
CA LEU A 152 11.88 -15.85 -13.99
C LEU A 152 11.12 -17.18 -13.84
N ILE A 153 9.79 -17.12 -13.77
CA ILE A 153 8.90 -18.27 -13.61
C ILE A 153 8.28 -18.69 -14.95
N HIS A 154 7.87 -17.70 -15.75
CA HIS A 154 7.19 -17.95 -17.01
C HIS A 154 7.57 -16.92 -18.06
N MET A 155 7.62 -17.35 -19.33
CA MET A 155 7.82 -16.49 -20.48
C MET A 155 6.95 -16.99 -21.63
N GLU A 156 6.12 -16.10 -22.16
CA GLU A 156 5.16 -16.41 -23.22
C GLU A 156 5.20 -15.33 -24.33
N PRO A 157 5.50 -15.67 -25.59
CA PRO A 157 5.35 -14.76 -26.72
C PRO A 157 3.88 -14.42 -26.96
N ARG A 158 3.56 -13.11 -27.12
CA ARG A 158 2.21 -12.59 -27.42
C ARG A 158 2.26 -11.62 -28.61
N GLY A 159 2.30 -12.19 -29.82
CA GLY A 159 2.42 -11.40 -31.05
C GLY A 159 3.78 -10.69 -31.15
N ASP A 160 3.79 -9.36 -31.13
CA ASP A 160 4.99 -8.51 -31.16
C ASP A 160 5.59 -8.22 -29.77
N ARG A 161 4.98 -8.82 -28.73
CA ARG A 161 5.38 -8.66 -27.33
C ARG A 161 5.62 -10.01 -26.68
N THR A 162 6.29 -9.98 -25.53
CA THR A 162 6.52 -11.16 -24.70
C THR A 162 6.09 -10.84 -23.28
N LEU A 163 5.25 -11.71 -22.71
CA LEU A 163 4.91 -11.71 -21.30
C LEU A 163 6.03 -12.39 -20.51
N LEU A 164 6.49 -11.75 -19.46
CA LEU A 164 7.47 -12.24 -18.51
C LEU A 164 6.86 -12.22 -17.12
N GLU A 165 6.92 -13.33 -16.40
CA GLU A 165 6.45 -13.46 -15.03
C GLU A 165 7.61 -13.84 -14.12
N PHE A 166 7.75 -13.11 -13.04
CA PHE A 166 8.82 -13.29 -12.06
C PHE A 166 8.28 -13.36 -10.64
N GLU A 167 8.98 -14.08 -9.81
CA GLU A 167 8.95 -13.89 -8.34
C GLU A 167 10.09 -12.94 -7.95
N ILE A 168 9.75 -11.83 -7.28
CA ILE A 168 10.69 -10.78 -6.93
C ILE A 168 10.53 -10.33 -5.47
N PRO A 169 11.65 -10.14 -4.71
CA PRO A 169 11.56 -9.54 -3.39
C PRO A 169 10.99 -8.12 -3.43
N THR A 170 10.07 -7.79 -2.50
CA THR A 170 9.41 -6.46 -2.41
C THR A 170 10.38 -5.28 -2.23
N ARG A 171 11.60 -5.52 -1.75
CA ARG A 171 12.64 -4.49 -1.50
C ARG A 171 13.25 -3.86 -2.74
#